data_56ec549e6b23f3181465d8f64d12acb8
#
_entry.id   56ec549e6b23f3181465d8f64d12acb8
#
_cell.length_a   1.000
_cell.length_b   1.000
_cell.length_c   1.000
_cell.angle_alpha   90.00
_cell.angle_beta   90.00
_cell.angle_gamma   90.00
#
_symmetry.space_group_name_H-M   'P 1'
#
loop_
_entity.id
_entity.type
_entity.pdbx_description
1 polymer ?
#
loop_
_entity_poly.entity_id
_entity_poly.type
_entity_poly.pdbx_seq_one_letter_code
_entity_poly.pdbx_strand_id
1 'polypeptide(L)'
;VVSFPFEDIYIDRRHVLHTLPKREQKIVFYFALLTASLGIGGIRAIVCPLSAYNLEDCGPKELLSFFNWFYWLVNLNSAVVFVSISYIQQSVARNLGFLIPFVSGIMAIITIHMMRGEMIYKPKAESSLLTTFGVIGSALRTRCVRHRYLSAGVTNWLDHAKENHGGQYSEIQVESTKSLTRLFPLFTFQILYRTCVMQIPSGYYLQTMNSNLHFSGFVFPIAAMNVISIVPLLILVPVLECINSSCLFSSKDTGHSPTIYIVVGHLSAALSVMVAGFSEIHRKHFPQVEQTLSEEVLLVSSMPCFHLAPQYILLGVAEALVTPSCALLSFRLVPERIRGISMHFLALFNGAGCFMGAFFVQTAHAGTQGNWFPHLLHEGKLERFFFFLASLMMVNTLGFWTIAHRYNKLHEDYTSEFRGSLSGEKLLKHGKAVKHYDSVLESSPIFSPMK
;
A
#
# COMPACT_ATOMS: atom_id res chain seq x y z
N VAL A 1 17.15 3.53 -21.90
CA VAL A 1 18.43 2.89 -22.28
C VAL A 1 18.16 1.61 -23.06
N VAL A 2 17.37 0.67 -22.55
CA VAL A 2 17.11 -0.61 -23.23
C VAL A 2 16.22 -0.48 -24.47
N SER A 3 15.40 0.56 -24.56
CA SER A 3 14.41 0.69 -25.63
C SER A 3 14.73 1.75 -26.68
N PHE A 4 15.54 2.73 -26.38
CA PHE A 4 15.67 3.90 -27.25
C PHE A 4 16.94 3.91 -28.12
N PRO A 5 18.16 3.73 -27.59
CA PRO A 5 19.36 3.74 -28.42
C PRO A 5 19.66 2.44 -29.11
N PHE A 6 18.95 1.35 -28.74
CA PHE A 6 19.36 0.00 -29.14
C PHE A 6 18.78 -0.48 -30.46
N GLU A 7 17.66 0.08 -30.92
CA GLU A 7 17.11 -0.29 -32.23
C GLU A 7 18.04 0.12 -33.41
N ASP A 8 18.69 1.30 -33.28
CA ASP A 8 19.59 1.78 -34.31
C ASP A 8 21.04 1.25 -34.18
N ILE A 9 21.46 0.88 -32.98
CA ILE A 9 22.85 0.44 -32.70
C ILE A 9 22.97 -1.09 -32.75
N TYR A 10 21.91 -1.83 -32.36
CA TYR A 10 21.98 -3.28 -32.21
C TYR A 10 21.15 -4.08 -33.23
N ILE A 11 20.34 -3.41 -34.05
CA ILE A 11 19.67 -4.06 -35.20
C ILE A 11 20.34 -3.59 -36.45
N ASP A 12 21.17 -4.48 -37.06
CA ASP A 12 21.62 -4.26 -38.41
C ASP A 12 20.41 -4.40 -39.34
N ARG A 13 19.99 -3.30 -39.95
CA ARG A 13 18.83 -3.21 -40.86
C ARG A 13 18.87 -4.23 -42.01
N ARG A 14 20.03 -4.83 -42.27
CA ARG A 14 20.19 -5.82 -43.34
C ARG A 14 19.97 -7.27 -42.91
N HIS A 15 20.11 -7.58 -41.61
CA HIS A 15 20.06 -8.96 -41.13
C HIS A 15 19.26 -9.21 -39.84
N VAL A 16 18.59 -8.19 -39.23
CA VAL A 16 17.80 -8.33 -37.99
C VAL A 16 18.56 -9.05 -36.86
N LEU A 17 19.88 -8.90 -36.82
CA LEU A 17 20.76 -9.54 -35.85
C LEU A 17 21.07 -8.53 -34.73
N HIS A 18 20.65 -8.86 -33.52
CA HIS A 18 21.09 -8.13 -32.33
C HIS A 18 22.59 -8.33 -32.13
N THR A 19 23.36 -7.25 -32.05
CA THR A 19 24.80 -7.29 -31.82
C THR A 19 25.18 -7.72 -30.42
N LEU A 20 24.25 -7.60 -29.44
CA LEU A 20 24.44 -8.06 -28.06
C LEU A 20 23.91 -9.48 -27.86
N PRO A 21 24.72 -10.37 -27.20
CA PRO A 21 24.27 -11.71 -26.82
C PRO A 21 23.02 -11.62 -25.93
N LYS A 22 22.07 -12.56 -26.10
CA LYS A 22 20.80 -12.61 -25.30
C LYS A 22 21.03 -12.58 -23.80
N ARG A 23 22.18 -13.08 -23.31
CA ARG A 23 22.52 -13.06 -21.88
C ARG A 23 22.78 -11.65 -21.37
N GLU A 24 23.51 -10.85 -22.12
CA GLU A 24 23.84 -9.46 -21.76
C GLU A 24 22.58 -8.57 -21.84
N GLN A 25 21.74 -8.77 -22.85
CA GLN A 25 20.45 -8.08 -22.92
C GLN A 25 19.59 -8.32 -21.68
N LYS A 26 19.51 -9.56 -21.21
CA LYS A 26 18.79 -9.89 -19.96
C LYS A 26 19.39 -9.20 -18.73
N ILE A 27 20.71 -9.20 -18.60
CA ILE A 27 21.40 -8.56 -17.48
C ILE A 27 21.09 -7.05 -17.45
N VAL A 28 21.23 -6.36 -18.59
CA VAL A 28 20.94 -4.91 -18.68
C VAL A 28 19.48 -4.63 -18.37
N PHE A 29 18.55 -5.45 -18.86
CA PHE A 29 17.13 -5.32 -18.58
C PHE A 29 16.82 -5.46 -17.09
N TYR A 30 17.31 -6.50 -16.43
CA TYR A 30 17.08 -6.71 -14.99
C TYR A 30 17.73 -5.63 -14.13
N PHE A 31 18.91 -5.15 -14.51
CA PHE A 31 19.58 -4.06 -13.83
C PHE A 31 18.80 -2.75 -13.95
N ALA A 32 18.31 -2.41 -15.13
CA ALA A 32 17.46 -1.24 -15.36
C ALA A 32 16.15 -1.33 -14.58
N LEU A 33 15.51 -2.51 -14.56
CA LEU A 33 14.28 -2.75 -13.80
C LEU A 33 14.51 -2.60 -12.30
N LEU A 34 15.61 -3.14 -11.76
CA LEU A 34 15.98 -3.00 -10.35
C LEU A 34 16.20 -1.54 -9.98
N THR A 35 16.94 -0.79 -10.81
CA THR A 35 17.21 0.64 -10.58
C THR A 35 15.92 1.46 -10.59
N ALA A 36 15.03 1.21 -11.56
CA ALA A 36 13.72 1.86 -11.62
C ALA A 36 12.86 1.53 -10.40
N SER A 37 12.84 0.27 -9.97
CA SER A 37 12.09 -0.17 -8.79
C SER A 37 12.58 0.51 -7.50
N LEU A 38 13.89 0.65 -7.33
CA LEU A 38 14.49 1.37 -6.19
C LEU A 38 14.10 2.85 -6.21
N GLY A 39 14.15 3.51 -7.38
CA GLY A 39 13.74 4.91 -7.52
C GLY A 39 12.27 5.14 -7.17
N ILE A 40 11.37 4.33 -7.75
CA ILE A 40 9.93 4.39 -7.48
C ILE A 40 9.65 4.11 -5.99
N GLY A 41 10.30 3.08 -5.42
CA GLY A 41 10.16 2.74 -4.01
C GLY A 41 10.59 3.87 -3.08
N GLY A 42 11.71 4.53 -3.36
CA GLY A 42 12.21 5.69 -2.61
C GLY A 42 11.22 6.86 -2.62
N ILE A 43 10.69 7.22 -3.78
CA ILE A 43 9.72 8.31 -3.91
C ILE A 43 8.43 7.97 -3.13
N ARG A 44 7.87 6.77 -3.33
CA ARG A 44 6.64 6.33 -2.65
C ARG A 44 6.80 6.28 -1.12
N ALA A 45 7.97 5.90 -0.63
CA ALA A 45 8.24 5.83 0.79
C ALA A 45 8.25 7.22 1.47
N ILE A 46 8.61 8.27 0.74
CA ILE A 46 8.78 9.62 1.31
C ILE A 46 7.54 10.50 1.12
N VAL A 47 6.92 10.48 -0.06
CA VAL A 47 5.89 11.46 -0.44
C VAL A 47 4.67 11.39 0.48
N CYS A 48 4.13 10.22 0.70
CA CYS A 48 2.90 10.06 1.51
C CYS A 48 3.13 10.42 2.99
N PRO A 49 4.15 9.89 3.71
CA PRO A 49 4.42 10.29 5.09
C PRO A 49 4.74 11.77 5.25
N LEU A 50 5.55 12.34 4.35
CA LEU A 50 5.92 13.76 4.40
C LEU A 50 4.69 14.67 4.29
N SER A 51 3.79 14.36 3.37
CA SER A 51 2.54 15.12 3.21
C SER A 51 1.61 14.94 4.41
N ALA A 52 1.55 13.75 5.01
CA ALA A 52 0.74 13.47 6.20
C ALA A 52 1.25 14.21 7.45
N TYR A 53 2.56 14.43 7.57
CA TYR A 53 3.12 15.21 8.68
C TYR A 53 2.68 16.67 8.68
N ASN A 54 2.43 17.27 7.51
CA ASN A 54 1.92 18.63 7.42
C ASN A 54 0.48 18.78 7.94
N LEU A 55 -0.24 17.65 8.08
CA LEU A 55 -1.62 17.59 8.59
C LEU A 55 -1.70 16.95 9.99
N GLU A 56 -0.58 16.87 10.69
CA GLU A 56 -0.49 16.17 11.99
C GLU A 56 -1.37 16.81 13.07
N ASP A 57 -1.50 18.13 13.03
CA ASP A 57 -2.33 18.91 13.96
C ASP A 57 -3.83 18.87 13.61
N CYS A 58 -4.18 18.31 12.44
CA CYS A 58 -5.55 18.14 11.99
C CYS A 58 -6.21 16.93 12.65
N GLY A 59 -7.54 16.95 12.69
CA GLY A 59 -8.33 15.85 13.24
C GLY A 59 -8.24 14.54 12.45
N PRO A 60 -8.80 13.45 13.00
CA PRO A 60 -8.79 12.14 12.32
C PRO A 60 -9.54 12.14 10.99
N LYS A 61 -10.56 12.96 10.87
CA LYS A 61 -11.41 13.05 9.68
C LYS A 61 -10.67 13.73 8.54
N GLU A 62 -9.98 14.82 8.82
CA GLU A 62 -9.18 15.56 7.85
C GLU A 62 -8.01 14.71 7.34
N LEU A 63 -7.40 13.94 8.23
CA LEU A 63 -6.31 13.03 7.87
C LEU A 63 -6.80 11.85 7.02
N LEU A 64 -7.99 11.29 7.30
CA LEU A 64 -8.59 10.26 6.46
C LEU A 64 -8.94 10.83 5.07
N SER A 65 -9.54 12.01 5.03
CA SER A 65 -9.86 12.71 3.79
C SER A 65 -8.59 12.95 2.95
N PHE A 66 -7.50 13.37 3.59
CA PHE A 66 -6.21 13.50 2.92
C PHE A 66 -5.75 12.18 2.29
N PHE A 67 -5.75 11.06 3.03
CA PHE A 67 -5.34 9.77 2.48
C PHE A 67 -6.25 9.31 1.34
N ASN A 68 -7.56 9.54 1.45
CA ASN A 68 -8.53 9.24 0.40
C ASN A 68 -8.23 10.02 -0.88
N TRP A 69 -8.07 11.36 -0.80
CA TRP A 69 -7.79 12.21 -1.95
C TRP A 69 -6.39 12.00 -2.51
N PHE A 70 -5.39 11.77 -1.67
CA PHE A 70 -4.03 11.43 -2.12
C PHE A 70 -4.04 10.14 -2.94
N TYR A 71 -4.71 9.11 -2.44
CA TYR A 71 -4.83 7.84 -3.14
C TYR A 71 -5.65 7.96 -4.43
N TRP A 72 -6.71 8.76 -4.41
CA TRP A 72 -7.53 9.07 -5.58
C TRP A 72 -6.71 9.72 -6.71
N LEU A 73 -5.91 10.75 -6.40
CA LEU A 73 -5.04 11.42 -7.36
C LEU A 73 -4.00 10.48 -7.97
N VAL A 74 -3.37 9.62 -7.15
CA VAL A 74 -2.41 8.63 -7.63
C VAL A 74 -3.07 7.67 -8.62
N ASN A 75 -4.29 7.21 -8.34
CA ASN A 75 -5.02 6.28 -9.20
C ASN A 75 -5.57 6.97 -10.45
N LEU A 76 -6.01 8.21 -10.36
CA LEU A 76 -6.41 9.00 -11.53
C LEU A 76 -5.23 9.11 -12.53
N ASN A 77 -4.05 9.46 -12.02
CA ASN A 77 -2.83 9.50 -12.85
C ASN A 77 -2.52 8.12 -13.46
N SER A 78 -2.67 7.05 -12.67
CA SER A 78 -2.46 5.68 -13.16
C SER A 78 -3.43 5.30 -14.27
N ALA A 79 -4.71 5.70 -14.19
CA ALA A 79 -5.69 5.48 -15.23
C ALA A 79 -5.30 6.17 -16.55
N VAL A 80 -4.87 7.43 -16.47
CA VAL A 80 -4.38 8.18 -17.64
C VAL A 80 -3.17 7.46 -18.27
N VAL A 81 -2.23 7.01 -17.45
CA VAL A 81 -1.01 6.29 -17.90
C VAL A 81 -1.39 4.96 -18.55
N PHE A 82 -2.27 4.16 -17.95
CA PHE A 82 -2.67 2.86 -18.52
C PHE A 82 -3.39 2.98 -19.86
N VAL A 83 -4.13 4.06 -20.09
CA VAL A 83 -4.77 4.27 -21.40
C VAL A 83 -3.80 4.85 -22.40
N SER A 84 -3.14 5.98 -22.08
CA SER A 84 -2.35 6.74 -23.05
C SER A 84 -1.02 6.07 -23.37
N ILE A 85 -0.23 5.70 -22.36
CA ILE A 85 1.12 5.16 -22.58
C ILE A 85 1.05 3.75 -23.12
N SER A 86 0.11 2.92 -22.65
CA SER A 86 -0.07 1.56 -23.18
C SER A 86 -0.47 1.58 -24.65
N TYR A 87 -1.34 2.51 -25.05
CA TYR A 87 -1.71 2.69 -26.44
C TYR A 87 -0.50 3.11 -27.30
N ILE A 88 0.28 4.08 -26.84
CA ILE A 88 1.48 4.55 -27.55
C ILE A 88 2.49 3.42 -27.69
N GLN A 89 2.74 2.63 -26.63
CA GLN A 89 3.69 1.52 -26.65
C GLN A 89 3.27 0.38 -27.58
N GLN A 90 1.97 0.11 -27.66
CA GLN A 90 1.44 -1.02 -28.42
C GLN A 90 1.18 -0.65 -29.90
N SER A 91 0.71 0.57 -30.17
CA SER A 91 0.17 0.95 -31.49
C SER A 91 0.98 2.00 -32.24
N VAL A 92 1.86 2.76 -31.57
CA VAL A 92 2.63 3.84 -32.22
C VAL A 92 4.12 3.50 -32.23
N ALA A 93 4.76 3.54 -31.08
CA ALA A 93 6.19 3.24 -30.93
C ALA A 93 6.53 2.93 -29.47
N ARG A 94 7.17 1.79 -29.24
CA ARG A 94 7.60 1.35 -27.91
C ARG A 94 8.53 2.39 -27.26
N ASN A 95 9.42 2.97 -28.03
CA ASN A 95 10.42 3.94 -27.57
C ASN A 95 9.80 5.22 -27.05
N LEU A 96 8.77 5.76 -27.73
CA LEU A 96 8.04 6.94 -27.28
C LEU A 96 7.31 6.70 -25.96
N GLY A 97 6.75 5.50 -25.77
CA GLY A 97 6.09 5.14 -24.52
C GLY A 97 7.03 5.11 -23.31
N PHE A 98 8.34 4.85 -23.49
CA PHE A 98 9.34 4.95 -22.42
C PHE A 98 9.91 6.37 -22.27
N LEU A 99 9.91 7.17 -23.33
CA LEU A 99 10.39 8.56 -23.27
C LEU A 99 9.49 9.45 -22.37
N ILE A 100 8.17 9.25 -22.43
CA ILE A 100 7.21 10.05 -21.64
C ILE A 100 7.46 9.94 -20.13
N PRO A 101 7.53 8.74 -19.52
CA PRO A 101 7.86 8.60 -18.10
C PRO A 101 9.25 9.15 -17.75
N PHE A 102 10.23 9.03 -18.64
CA PHE A 102 11.56 9.58 -18.42
C PHE A 102 11.54 11.12 -18.31
N VAL A 103 10.89 11.79 -19.26
CA VAL A 103 10.75 13.26 -19.23
C VAL A 103 9.95 13.71 -17.99
N SER A 104 8.86 13.00 -17.66
CA SER A 104 8.07 13.27 -16.45
C SER A 104 8.89 13.10 -15.17
N GLY A 105 9.79 12.11 -15.11
CA GLY A 105 10.71 11.93 -13.99
C GLY A 105 11.69 13.09 -13.84
N ILE A 106 12.25 13.60 -14.92
CA ILE A 106 13.13 14.79 -14.90
C ILE A 106 12.34 16.01 -14.40
N MET A 107 11.14 16.25 -14.93
CA MET A 107 10.29 17.36 -14.50
C MET A 107 9.96 17.26 -12.99
N ALA A 108 9.68 16.06 -12.48
CA ALA A 108 9.46 15.84 -11.06
C ALA A 108 10.69 16.20 -10.21
N ILE A 109 11.90 15.81 -10.63
CA ILE A 109 13.14 16.16 -9.95
C ILE A 109 13.34 17.69 -9.91
N ILE A 110 13.11 18.37 -11.02
CA ILE A 110 13.22 19.83 -11.11
C ILE A 110 12.22 20.49 -10.15
N THR A 111 10.96 20.02 -10.15
CA THR A 111 9.91 20.54 -9.25
C THR A 111 10.27 20.36 -7.78
N ILE A 112 10.73 19.18 -7.39
CA ILE A 112 11.17 18.90 -6.01
C ILE A 112 12.33 19.80 -5.63
N HIS A 113 13.28 20.02 -6.54
CA HIS A 113 14.41 20.90 -6.27
C HIS A 113 13.98 22.36 -6.08
N MET A 114 13.06 22.86 -6.89
CA MET A 114 12.50 24.20 -6.77
C MET A 114 11.73 24.39 -5.45
N MET A 115 10.96 23.40 -5.04
CA MET A 115 10.14 23.45 -3.83
C MET A 115 10.89 23.10 -2.54
N ARG A 116 12.18 22.82 -2.61
CA ARG A 116 12.98 22.38 -1.45
C ARG A 116 12.94 23.36 -0.27
N GLY A 117 12.84 24.65 -0.54
CA GLY A 117 12.78 25.70 0.50
C GLY A 117 11.45 25.76 1.25
N GLU A 118 10.36 25.32 0.62
CA GLU A 118 9.02 25.36 1.18
C GLU A 118 8.66 24.08 1.96
N MET A 119 9.48 23.03 1.81
CA MET A 119 9.23 21.76 2.51
C MET A 119 9.60 21.85 3.98
N ILE A 120 8.63 21.58 4.85
CA ILE A 120 8.84 21.46 6.29
C ILE A 120 9.57 20.16 6.57
N TYR A 121 10.89 20.26 6.81
CA TYR A 121 11.66 19.14 7.32
C TYR A 121 11.52 19.08 8.84
N LYS A 122 10.77 18.10 9.38
CA LYS A 122 10.88 17.82 10.81
C LYS A 122 12.31 17.36 11.12
N PRO A 123 12.92 17.87 12.22
CA PRO A 123 14.25 17.44 12.62
C PRO A 123 14.28 15.92 12.81
N LYS A 124 15.44 15.32 12.55
CA LYS A 124 15.65 13.86 12.65
C LYS A 124 15.03 13.33 13.94
N ALA A 125 13.96 12.56 13.83
CA ALA A 125 13.45 11.80 14.96
C ALA A 125 14.59 10.90 15.45
N GLU A 126 14.84 10.85 16.75
CA GLU A 126 15.86 10.01 17.37
C GLU A 126 15.64 8.51 17.11
N SER A 127 14.46 8.13 16.64
CA SER A 127 14.13 6.76 16.26
C SER A 127 14.23 6.58 14.74
N SER A 128 15.25 5.86 14.31
CA SER A 128 15.40 5.39 12.93
C SER A 128 14.83 3.98 12.76
N LEU A 129 14.60 3.56 11.51
CA LEU A 129 14.28 2.16 11.19
C LEU A 129 15.31 1.21 11.80
N LEU A 130 16.61 1.58 11.73
CA LEU A 130 17.70 0.81 12.30
C LEU A 130 17.56 0.67 13.84
N THR A 131 17.14 1.74 14.53
CA THR A 131 16.88 1.69 15.97
C THR A 131 15.76 0.72 16.30
N THR A 132 14.65 0.75 15.52
CA THR A 132 13.52 -0.18 15.71
C THR A 132 13.95 -1.64 15.53
N PHE A 133 14.68 -1.94 14.45
CA PHE A 133 15.23 -3.29 14.23
C PHE A 133 16.26 -3.66 15.30
N GLY A 134 17.06 -2.70 15.74
CA GLY A 134 18.04 -2.90 16.82
C GLY A 134 17.37 -3.23 18.15
N VAL A 135 16.28 -2.55 18.52
CA VAL A 135 15.48 -2.86 19.73
C VAL A 135 14.91 -4.27 19.64
N ILE A 136 14.31 -4.65 18.51
CA ILE A 136 13.76 -5.99 18.30
C ILE A 136 14.87 -7.05 18.40
N GLY A 137 16.00 -6.82 17.71
CA GLY A 137 17.15 -7.74 17.72
C GLY A 137 17.78 -7.88 19.12
N SER A 138 17.94 -6.77 19.85
CA SER A 138 18.45 -6.77 21.23
C SER A 138 17.50 -7.52 22.17
N ALA A 139 16.19 -7.29 22.07
CA ALA A 139 15.19 -7.99 22.88
C ALA A 139 15.23 -9.50 22.63
N LEU A 140 15.30 -9.93 21.38
CA LEU A 140 15.39 -11.34 21.00
C LEU A 140 16.70 -11.97 21.50
N ARG A 141 17.84 -11.28 21.32
CA ARG A 141 19.15 -11.76 21.78
C ARG A 141 19.18 -11.91 23.29
N THR A 142 18.70 -10.91 24.02
CA THR A 142 18.68 -10.92 25.48
C THR A 142 17.77 -12.02 26.01
N ARG A 143 16.60 -12.23 25.38
CA ARG A 143 15.69 -13.33 25.71
C ARG A 143 16.34 -14.70 25.48
N CYS A 144 17.03 -14.90 24.36
CA CYS A 144 17.70 -16.17 24.04
C CYS A 144 18.87 -16.49 25.00
N VAL A 145 19.64 -15.46 25.38
CA VAL A 145 20.84 -15.63 26.24
C VAL A 145 20.47 -15.73 27.71
N ARG A 146 19.44 -15.00 28.16
CA ARG A 146 19.10 -14.83 29.58
C ARG A 146 17.92 -15.65 30.09
N HIS A 147 17.46 -16.64 29.34
CA HIS A 147 16.27 -17.45 29.68
C HIS A 147 16.32 -18.12 31.07
N ARG A 148 17.44 -18.05 31.79
CA ARG A 148 17.64 -18.73 33.07
C ARG A 148 17.52 -17.88 34.33
N TYR A 149 17.58 -16.55 34.32
CA TYR A 149 17.84 -15.81 35.55
C TYR A 149 16.99 -14.59 35.94
N LEU A 150 16.13 -14.01 35.09
CA LEU A 150 15.38 -12.79 35.47
C LEU A 150 13.98 -12.70 34.83
N SER A 151 13.01 -13.33 35.47
CA SER A 151 11.59 -13.18 35.14
C SER A 151 10.82 -12.19 36.03
N ALA A 152 11.46 -11.57 37.02
CA ALA A 152 10.78 -10.67 37.97
C ALA A 152 10.66 -9.26 37.37
N GLY A 153 9.42 -8.85 37.03
CA GLY A 153 9.08 -7.47 36.65
C GLY A 153 9.00 -7.16 35.15
N VAL A 154 9.26 -8.11 34.26
CA VAL A 154 9.18 -7.89 32.81
C VAL A 154 7.81 -8.31 32.28
N THR A 155 6.97 -7.31 31.95
CA THR A 155 5.62 -7.55 31.43
C THR A 155 5.57 -7.85 29.92
N ASN A 156 6.59 -7.41 29.16
CA ASN A 156 6.67 -7.59 27.72
C ASN A 156 8.07 -8.03 27.30
N TRP A 157 8.17 -8.92 26.30
CA TRP A 157 9.44 -9.42 25.78
C TRP A 157 10.38 -8.31 25.24
N LEU A 158 9.84 -7.18 24.78
CA LEU A 158 10.60 -6.01 24.34
C LEU A 158 11.27 -5.25 25.49
N ASP A 159 10.79 -5.39 26.74
CA ASP A 159 11.39 -4.73 27.89
C ASP A 159 12.83 -5.18 28.16
N HIS A 160 13.19 -6.35 27.67
CA HIS A 160 14.58 -6.84 27.75
C HIS A 160 15.58 -5.98 26.94
N ALA A 161 15.10 -5.10 26.04
CA ALA A 161 15.95 -4.16 25.32
C ALA A 161 16.20 -2.85 26.09
N LYS A 162 15.47 -2.58 27.20
CA LYS A 162 15.64 -1.38 28.02
C LYS A 162 16.96 -1.42 28.80
N GLU A 163 17.62 -0.28 28.95
CA GLU A 163 18.85 -0.13 29.76
C GLU A 163 18.67 -0.66 31.17
N ASN A 164 17.50 -0.38 31.81
CA ASN A 164 17.18 -0.84 33.15
C ASN A 164 17.09 -2.36 33.30
N HIS A 165 16.94 -3.08 32.19
CA HIS A 165 16.89 -4.55 32.15
C HIS A 165 18.12 -5.19 31.47
N GLY A 166 19.19 -4.39 31.28
CA GLY A 166 20.47 -4.84 30.70
C GLY A 166 20.48 -4.81 29.16
N GLY A 167 19.56 -4.09 28.53
CA GLY A 167 19.56 -3.74 27.10
C GLY A 167 20.39 -2.49 26.83
N GLN A 168 20.37 -2.02 25.58
CA GLN A 168 21.15 -0.88 25.09
C GLN A 168 20.30 0.31 24.66
N TYR A 169 18.95 0.26 24.86
CA TYR A 169 18.03 1.23 24.32
C TYR A 169 17.26 1.97 25.41
N SER A 170 16.98 3.25 25.16
CA SER A 170 16.22 4.08 26.09
C SER A 170 14.77 3.58 26.21
N GLU A 171 14.14 3.88 27.34
CA GLU A 171 12.74 3.49 27.59
C GLU A 171 11.80 4.00 26.51
N ILE A 172 11.99 5.26 26.07
CA ILE A 172 11.17 5.91 25.02
C ILE A 172 11.27 5.14 23.69
N GLN A 173 12.45 4.69 23.29
CA GLN A 173 12.65 3.93 22.06
C GLN A 173 11.97 2.57 22.13
N VAL A 174 12.05 1.90 23.27
CA VAL A 174 11.41 0.59 23.47
C VAL A 174 9.88 0.73 23.51
N GLU A 175 9.33 1.73 24.21
CA GLU A 175 7.87 1.95 24.24
C GLU A 175 7.33 2.34 22.85
N SER A 176 8.07 3.15 22.10
CA SER A 176 7.73 3.46 20.70
C SER A 176 7.70 2.18 19.85
N THR A 177 8.72 1.32 19.99
CA THR A 177 8.78 0.03 19.27
C THR A 177 7.64 -0.91 19.69
N LYS A 178 7.24 -0.91 20.96
CA LYS A 178 6.07 -1.69 21.42
C LYS A 178 4.78 -1.23 20.75
N SER A 179 4.58 0.09 20.63
CA SER A 179 3.40 0.64 19.97
C SER A 179 3.35 0.21 18.50
N LEU A 180 4.50 0.18 17.81
CA LEU A 180 4.60 -0.31 16.45
C LEU A 180 4.32 -1.82 16.34
N THR A 181 4.86 -2.65 17.24
CA THR A 181 4.65 -4.10 17.20
C THR A 181 3.19 -4.50 17.46
N ARG A 182 2.41 -3.65 18.14
CA ARG A 182 0.96 -3.85 18.27
C ARG A 182 0.23 -3.80 16.92
N LEU A 183 0.79 -3.13 15.90
CA LEU A 183 0.23 -3.08 14.55
C LEU A 183 0.67 -4.25 13.65
N PHE A 184 1.65 -5.05 14.07
CA PHE A 184 2.13 -6.18 13.25
C PHE A 184 1.02 -7.16 12.84
N PRO A 185 0.05 -7.53 13.70
CA PRO A 185 -1.07 -8.36 13.25
C PRO A 185 -1.84 -7.69 12.09
N LEU A 186 -2.14 -6.38 12.18
CA LEU A 186 -2.78 -5.64 11.07
C LEU A 186 -1.95 -5.76 9.78
N PHE A 187 -0.65 -5.51 9.86
CA PHE A 187 0.25 -5.58 8.71
C PHE A 187 0.34 -7.00 8.14
N THR A 188 0.33 -8.03 9.00
CA THR A 188 0.38 -9.43 8.57
C THR A 188 -0.84 -9.81 7.74
N PHE A 189 -2.03 -9.35 8.11
CA PHE A 189 -3.24 -9.58 7.31
C PHE A 189 -3.21 -8.86 5.96
N GLN A 190 -2.44 -7.78 5.84
CA GLN A 190 -2.25 -7.09 4.56
C GLN A 190 -1.38 -7.88 3.58
N ILE A 191 -0.54 -8.80 4.02
CA ILE A 191 0.28 -9.65 3.14
C ILE A 191 -0.62 -10.42 2.18
N LEU A 192 -1.61 -11.14 2.70
CA LEU A 192 -2.48 -11.97 1.88
C LEU A 192 -3.46 -11.14 1.04
N TYR A 193 -3.97 -10.04 1.60
CA TYR A 193 -4.75 -9.07 0.85
C TYR A 193 -3.94 -8.56 -0.37
N ARG A 194 -2.69 -8.15 -0.16
CA ARG A 194 -1.82 -7.68 -1.25
C ARG A 194 -1.51 -8.75 -2.27
N THR A 195 -1.42 -10.02 -1.85
CA THR A 195 -1.31 -11.18 -2.76
C THR A 195 -2.51 -11.27 -3.71
N CYS A 196 -3.74 -10.98 -3.23
CA CYS A 196 -4.92 -10.92 -4.08
C CYS A 196 -4.87 -9.75 -5.07
N VAL A 197 -4.41 -8.57 -4.63
CA VAL A 197 -4.23 -7.40 -5.52
C VAL A 197 -3.21 -7.70 -6.62
N MET A 198 -2.15 -8.45 -6.32
CA MET A 198 -1.14 -8.85 -7.29
C MET A 198 -1.66 -9.84 -8.35
N GLN A 199 -2.92 -10.27 -8.29
CA GLN A 199 -3.53 -11.01 -9.39
C GLN A 199 -3.77 -10.14 -10.63
N ILE A 200 -3.89 -8.81 -10.47
CA ILE A 200 -4.03 -7.88 -11.62
C ILE A 200 -2.86 -8.05 -12.61
N PRO A 201 -1.58 -7.91 -12.22
CA PRO A 201 -0.47 -8.07 -13.14
C PRO A 201 -0.07 -9.54 -13.39
N SER A 202 -0.71 -10.53 -12.78
CA SER A 202 -0.38 -11.95 -12.93
C SER A 202 -1.55 -12.76 -13.51
N GLY A 203 -2.38 -13.34 -12.67
CA GLY A 203 -3.46 -14.24 -13.10
C GLY A 203 -4.52 -13.54 -13.96
N TYR A 204 -4.95 -12.32 -13.61
CA TYR A 204 -5.94 -11.56 -14.40
C TYR A 204 -5.36 -11.10 -15.73
N TYR A 205 -4.10 -10.66 -15.73
CA TYR A 205 -3.39 -10.33 -16.96
C TYR A 205 -3.32 -11.53 -17.91
N LEU A 206 -3.00 -12.71 -17.38
CA LEU A 206 -2.92 -13.94 -18.15
C LEU A 206 -4.29 -14.35 -18.73
N GLN A 207 -5.38 -14.22 -17.95
CA GLN A 207 -6.74 -14.42 -18.46
C GLN A 207 -7.11 -13.43 -19.56
N THR A 208 -6.78 -12.15 -19.37
CA THR A 208 -7.04 -11.10 -20.37
C THR A 208 -6.29 -11.37 -21.67
N MET A 209 -5.02 -11.74 -21.58
CA MET A 209 -4.19 -12.05 -22.75
C MET A 209 -4.74 -13.26 -23.56
N ASN A 210 -5.37 -14.22 -22.86
CA ASN A 210 -5.97 -15.42 -23.45
C ASN A 210 -7.47 -15.27 -23.76
N SER A 211 -8.01 -14.05 -23.77
CA SER A 211 -9.37 -13.71 -24.16
C SER A 211 -9.35 -12.87 -25.44
N ASN A 212 -10.50 -12.77 -26.11
CA ASN A 212 -10.62 -11.97 -27.32
C ASN A 212 -10.47 -10.47 -27.02
N LEU A 213 -9.44 -9.84 -27.56
CA LEU A 213 -9.12 -8.42 -27.40
C LEU A 213 -9.65 -7.56 -28.56
N HIS A 214 -10.24 -8.16 -29.60
CA HIS A 214 -10.79 -7.43 -30.73
C HIS A 214 -12.14 -6.81 -30.37
N PHE A 215 -12.23 -5.50 -30.50
CA PHE A 215 -13.45 -4.74 -30.32
C PHE A 215 -13.64 -3.78 -31.50
N SER A 216 -14.66 -4.02 -32.32
CA SER A 216 -15.02 -3.13 -33.47
C SER A 216 -13.82 -2.78 -34.39
N GLY A 217 -12.93 -3.74 -34.67
CA GLY A 217 -11.75 -3.51 -35.54
C GLY A 217 -10.53 -2.92 -34.85
N PHE A 218 -10.59 -2.71 -33.54
CA PHE A 218 -9.50 -2.22 -32.70
C PHE A 218 -9.04 -3.31 -31.73
N VAL A 219 -7.72 -3.49 -31.57
CA VAL A 219 -7.14 -4.41 -30.56
C VAL A 219 -6.99 -3.66 -29.24
N PHE A 220 -7.75 -4.08 -28.24
CA PHE A 220 -7.74 -3.45 -26.93
C PHE A 220 -6.43 -3.73 -26.21
N PRO A 221 -5.72 -2.71 -25.68
CA PRO A 221 -4.49 -2.91 -24.93
C PRO A 221 -4.74 -3.70 -23.64
N ILE A 222 -4.00 -4.78 -23.42
CA ILE A 222 -4.18 -5.63 -22.23
C ILE A 222 -4.05 -4.81 -20.93
N ALA A 223 -3.07 -3.91 -20.87
CA ALA A 223 -2.85 -3.07 -19.70
C ALA A 223 -3.99 -2.08 -19.43
N ALA A 224 -4.78 -1.71 -20.45
CA ALA A 224 -5.94 -0.84 -20.27
C ALA A 224 -7.08 -1.50 -19.46
N MET A 225 -7.12 -2.85 -19.38
CA MET A 225 -8.03 -3.56 -18.47
C MET A 225 -7.83 -3.16 -17.00
N ASN A 226 -6.62 -2.73 -16.62
CA ASN A 226 -6.36 -2.26 -15.26
C ASN A 226 -7.17 -1.00 -14.91
N VAL A 227 -7.58 -0.20 -15.89
CA VAL A 227 -8.45 0.98 -15.67
C VAL A 227 -9.80 0.55 -15.09
N ILE A 228 -10.31 -0.63 -15.45
CA ILE A 228 -11.57 -1.15 -14.92
C ILE A 228 -11.49 -1.34 -13.39
N SER A 229 -10.33 -1.67 -12.84
CA SER A 229 -10.16 -1.72 -11.37
C SER A 229 -10.01 -0.34 -10.74
N ILE A 230 -9.58 0.66 -11.49
CA ILE A 230 -9.39 2.02 -10.99
C ILE A 230 -10.72 2.80 -10.98
N VAL A 231 -11.61 2.57 -11.94
CA VAL A 231 -12.90 3.29 -12.04
C VAL A 231 -13.75 3.21 -10.76
N PRO A 232 -13.96 2.03 -10.14
CA PRO A 232 -14.69 1.95 -8.87
C PRO A 232 -14.07 2.81 -7.77
N LEU A 233 -12.75 2.86 -7.70
CA LEU A 233 -12.02 3.68 -6.72
C LEU A 233 -12.25 5.17 -6.98
N LEU A 234 -12.18 5.61 -8.24
CA LEU A 234 -12.41 7.01 -8.61
C LEU A 234 -13.85 7.47 -8.31
N ILE A 235 -14.82 6.56 -8.34
CA ILE A 235 -16.23 6.84 -8.01
C ILE A 235 -16.45 6.74 -6.48
N LEU A 236 -15.92 5.69 -5.84
CA LEU A 236 -16.22 5.38 -4.46
C LEU A 236 -15.59 6.38 -3.48
N VAL A 237 -14.39 6.88 -3.76
CA VAL A 237 -13.72 7.83 -2.86
C VAL A 237 -14.51 9.13 -2.69
N PRO A 238 -14.94 9.85 -3.75
CA PRO A 238 -15.81 11.01 -3.61
C PRO A 238 -17.13 10.71 -2.90
N VAL A 239 -17.74 9.54 -3.17
CA VAL A 239 -18.98 9.12 -2.51
C VAL A 239 -18.76 8.93 -1.00
N LEU A 240 -17.67 8.26 -0.60
CA LEU A 240 -17.31 8.10 0.81
C LEU A 240 -17.05 9.44 1.49
N GLU A 241 -16.41 10.39 0.82
CA GLU A 241 -16.20 11.73 1.33
C GLU A 241 -17.52 12.51 1.50
N CYS A 242 -18.44 12.38 0.55
CA CYS A 242 -19.78 12.96 0.68
C CYS A 242 -20.55 12.35 1.87
N ILE A 243 -20.48 11.04 2.04
CA ILE A 243 -21.12 10.36 3.18
C ILE A 243 -20.48 10.81 4.50
N ASN A 244 -19.16 10.83 4.59
CA ASN A 244 -18.44 11.25 5.78
C ASN A 244 -18.72 12.73 6.14
N SER A 245 -18.85 13.61 5.15
CA SER A 245 -19.20 15.01 5.36
C SER A 245 -20.67 15.21 5.77
N SER A 246 -21.58 14.44 5.17
CA SER A 246 -23.02 14.50 5.50
C SER A 246 -23.32 13.96 6.90
N CYS A 247 -22.64 12.94 7.36
CA CYS A 247 -22.71 12.44 8.73
C CYS A 247 -22.16 13.43 9.77
N LEU A 248 -21.44 14.49 9.36
CA LEU A 248 -21.00 15.58 10.23
C LEU A 248 -22.17 16.43 10.78
N PHE A 249 -23.32 16.49 10.07
CA PHE A 249 -24.50 17.23 10.54
C PHE A 249 -25.39 16.46 11.51
N SER A 250 -25.23 15.12 11.60
CA SER A 250 -26.07 14.29 12.46
C SER A 250 -25.24 13.53 13.47
N SER A 251 -25.10 14.14 14.64
CA SER A 251 -24.71 13.49 15.91
C SER A 251 -23.23 13.08 16.11
N LYS A 252 -22.77 13.38 17.30
CA LYS A 252 -21.53 12.96 17.95
C LYS A 252 -21.26 11.46 17.75
N ASP A 253 -20.03 11.12 17.35
CA ASP A 253 -19.36 9.83 17.57
C ASP A 253 -19.74 8.57 16.75
N THR A 254 -20.45 8.64 15.64
CA THR A 254 -20.68 7.45 14.80
C THR A 254 -19.98 7.48 13.44
N GLY A 255 -18.75 7.97 13.40
CA GLY A 255 -17.87 7.73 12.23
C GLY A 255 -17.61 6.22 12.12
N HIS A 256 -17.93 5.61 10.96
CA HIS A 256 -17.63 4.19 10.72
C HIS A 256 -16.15 3.92 11.01
N SER A 257 -15.89 2.94 11.86
CA SER A 257 -14.52 2.56 12.23
C SER A 257 -13.71 2.16 10.98
N PRO A 258 -12.48 2.66 10.81
CA PRO A 258 -11.61 2.27 9.69
C PRO A 258 -11.45 0.75 9.54
N THR A 259 -11.58 0.01 10.63
CA THR A 259 -11.55 -1.45 10.66
C THR A 259 -12.68 -2.10 9.87
N ILE A 260 -13.87 -1.50 9.85
CA ILE A 260 -15.01 -2.01 9.06
C ILE A 260 -14.70 -1.90 7.56
N TYR A 261 -14.13 -0.78 7.13
CA TYR A 261 -13.71 -0.62 5.73
C TYR A 261 -12.68 -1.66 5.30
N ILE A 262 -11.73 -2.00 6.17
CA ILE A 262 -10.74 -3.04 5.91
C ILE A 262 -11.43 -4.41 5.76
N VAL A 263 -12.36 -4.76 6.64
CA VAL A 263 -13.09 -6.05 6.59
C VAL A 263 -13.91 -6.17 5.31
N VAL A 264 -14.69 -5.13 4.97
CA VAL A 264 -15.50 -5.10 3.75
C VAL A 264 -14.61 -5.18 2.50
N GLY A 265 -13.48 -4.47 2.50
CA GLY A 265 -12.51 -4.54 1.41
C GLY A 265 -11.85 -5.93 1.29
N HIS A 266 -11.50 -6.58 2.39
CA HIS A 266 -10.99 -7.95 2.36
C HIS A 266 -12.03 -8.95 1.80
N LEU A 267 -13.31 -8.81 2.17
CA LEU A 267 -14.40 -9.60 1.60
C LEU A 267 -14.54 -9.36 0.10
N SER A 268 -14.46 -8.10 -0.34
CA SER A 268 -14.50 -7.74 -1.76
C SER A 268 -13.33 -8.35 -2.54
N ALA A 269 -12.12 -8.36 -1.96
CA ALA A 269 -10.96 -8.99 -2.57
C ALA A 269 -11.12 -10.52 -2.69
N ALA A 270 -11.63 -11.18 -1.64
CA ALA A 270 -11.92 -12.60 -1.68
C ALA A 270 -12.96 -12.94 -2.76
N LEU A 271 -14.03 -12.15 -2.84
CA LEU A 271 -15.06 -12.29 -3.87
C LEU A 271 -14.51 -12.05 -5.27
N SER A 272 -13.62 -11.06 -5.45
CA SER A 272 -12.95 -10.80 -6.72
C SER A 272 -12.21 -12.01 -7.24
N VAL A 273 -11.37 -12.63 -6.40
CA VAL A 273 -10.59 -13.82 -6.79
C VAL A 273 -11.50 -15.02 -7.02
N MET A 274 -12.59 -15.16 -6.26
CA MET A 274 -13.59 -16.21 -6.49
C MET A 274 -14.29 -16.04 -7.85
N VAL A 275 -14.69 -14.81 -8.19
CA VAL A 275 -15.27 -14.48 -9.50
C VAL A 275 -14.28 -14.78 -10.61
N ALA A 276 -12.97 -14.51 -10.41
CA ALA A 276 -11.94 -14.84 -11.38
C ALA A 276 -11.87 -16.37 -11.66
N GLY A 277 -12.07 -17.21 -10.65
CA GLY A 277 -12.17 -18.65 -10.84
C GLY A 277 -13.36 -19.04 -11.71
N PHE A 278 -14.53 -18.47 -11.46
CA PHE A 278 -15.72 -18.70 -12.30
C PHE A 278 -15.56 -18.16 -13.72
N SER A 279 -14.96 -16.97 -13.86
CA SER A 279 -14.64 -16.37 -15.16
C SER A 279 -13.72 -17.27 -15.98
N GLU A 280 -12.76 -17.97 -15.34
CA GLU A 280 -11.87 -18.91 -16.02
C GLU A 280 -12.63 -20.16 -16.51
N ILE A 281 -13.53 -20.71 -15.71
CA ILE A 281 -14.40 -21.78 -16.15
C ILE A 281 -15.25 -21.34 -17.34
N HIS A 282 -15.85 -20.14 -17.25
CA HIS A 282 -16.67 -19.58 -18.33
C HIS A 282 -15.84 -19.36 -19.61
N ARG A 283 -14.62 -18.84 -19.51
CA ARG A 283 -13.70 -18.61 -20.63
C ARG A 283 -13.42 -19.91 -21.42
N LYS A 284 -13.28 -21.04 -20.75
CA LYS A 284 -12.99 -22.35 -21.35
C LYS A 284 -14.16 -22.94 -22.14
N HIS A 285 -15.39 -22.47 -21.92
CA HIS A 285 -16.55 -22.92 -22.69
C HIS A 285 -16.65 -22.27 -24.08
N PHE A 286 -15.88 -21.21 -24.34
CA PHE A 286 -15.88 -20.56 -25.64
C PHE A 286 -14.90 -21.24 -26.62
N PRO A 287 -15.23 -21.26 -27.94
CA PRO A 287 -14.32 -21.79 -28.93
C PRO A 287 -13.04 -20.98 -29.00
N GLN A 288 -11.99 -21.61 -29.51
CA GLN A 288 -10.69 -20.95 -29.73
C GLN A 288 -10.69 -20.20 -31.05
N VAL A 289 -10.01 -19.06 -31.06
CA VAL A 289 -9.75 -18.23 -32.23
C VAL A 289 -8.29 -17.83 -32.27
N GLU A 290 -7.76 -17.64 -33.47
CA GLU A 290 -6.41 -17.11 -33.66
C GLU A 290 -6.43 -15.58 -33.47
N GLN A 291 -5.53 -15.08 -32.66
CA GLN A 291 -5.32 -13.66 -32.43
C GLN A 291 -3.84 -13.33 -32.57
N THR A 292 -3.52 -12.38 -33.43
CA THR A 292 -2.15 -11.87 -33.57
C THR A 292 -1.90 -10.78 -32.53
N LEU A 293 -0.90 -11.02 -31.68
CA LEU A 293 -0.47 -10.08 -30.66
C LEU A 293 1.04 -9.88 -30.74
N SER A 294 1.50 -8.67 -31.01
CA SER A 294 2.94 -8.34 -31.09
C SER A 294 3.73 -9.28 -32.02
N GLU A 295 3.18 -9.53 -33.23
CA GLU A 295 3.77 -10.42 -34.27
C GLU A 295 3.70 -11.94 -34.00
N GLU A 296 3.22 -12.37 -32.84
CA GLU A 296 2.97 -13.78 -32.52
C GLU A 296 1.48 -14.10 -32.68
N VAL A 297 1.19 -15.26 -33.28
CA VAL A 297 -0.17 -15.78 -33.41
C VAL A 297 -0.45 -16.67 -32.21
N LEU A 298 -1.42 -16.28 -31.40
CA LEU A 298 -1.86 -16.99 -30.19
C LEU A 298 -3.26 -17.56 -30.41
N LEU A 299 -3.47 -18.81 -29.96
CA LEU A 299 -4.79 -19.41 -29.85
C LEU A 299 -5.41 -18.95 -28.53
N VAL A 300 -6.45 -18.13 -28.62
CA VAL A 300 -7.14 -17.54 -27.47
C VAL A 300 -8.62 -17.92 -27.48
N SER A 301 -9.30 -17.77 -26.33
CA SER A 301 -10.75 -17.93 -26.25
C SER A 301 -11.47 -16.80 -26.99
N SER A 302 -12.55 -17.12 -27.71
CA SER A 302 -13.40 -16.11 -28.37
C SER A 302 -14.20 -15.27 -27.38
N MET A 303 -14.14 -15.55 -26.08
CA MET A 303 -14.79 -14.77 -25.02
C MET A 303 -14.26 -13.33 -25.01
N PRO A 304 -15.12 -12.30 -25.12
CA PRO A 304 -14.69 -10.91 -25.01
C PRO A 304 -14.00 -10.62 -23.66
N CYS A 305 -12.89 -9.89 -23.68
CA CYS A 305 -12.12 -9.59 -22.47
C CYS A 305 -12.94 -8.82 -21.40
N PHE A 306 -13.97 -8.08 -21.78
CA PHE A 306 -14.85 -7.36 -20.86
C PHE A 306 -15.71 -8.25 -19.95
N HIS A 307 -15.84 -9.57 -20.24
CA HIS A 307 -16.46 -10.52 -19.31
C HIS A 307 -15.64 -10.69 -18.04
N LEU A 308 -14.36 -10.32 -18.05
CA LEU A 308 -13.49 -10.30 -16.87
C LEU A 308 -13.67 -9.04 -16.01
N ALA A 309 -14.45 -8.04 -16.45
CA ALA A 309 -14.63 -6.76 -15.73
C ALA A 309 -15.08 -6.93 -14.27
N PRO A 310 -16.01 -7.84 -13.90
CA PRO A 310 -16.48 -7.95 -12.51
C PRO A 310 -15.36 -8.23 -11.50
N GLN A 311 -14.37 -9.06 -11.82
CA GLN A 311 -13.24 -9.34 -10.93
C GLN A 311 -12.35 -8.11 -10.73
N TYR A 312 -12.12 -7.29 -11.78
CA TYR A 312 -11.39 -6.04 -11.67
C TYR A 312 -12.15 -5.00 -10.84
N ILE A 313 -13.46 -4.88 -11.04
CA ILE A 313 -14.33 -3.95 -10.30
C ILE A 313 -14.29 -4.26 -8.81
N LEU A 314 -14.50 -5.52 -8.41
CA LEU A 314 -14.49 -5.94 -7.01
C LEU A 314 -13.14 -5.68 -6.34
N LEU A 315 -12.05 -5.88 -7.06
CA LEU A 315 -10.72 -5.62 -6.53
C LEU A 315 -10.44 -4.11 -6.39
N GLY A 316 -10.95 -3.29 -7.31
CA GLY A 316 -10.91 -1.83 -7.21
C GLY A 316 -11.68 -1.29 -6.00
N VAL A 317 -12.86 -1.85 -5.72
CA VAL A 317 -13.62 -1.55 -4.49
C VAL A 317 -12.80 -1.92 -3.24
N ALA A 318 -12.16 -3.09 -3.26
CA ALA A 318 -11.30 -3.52 -2.15
C ALA A 318 -10.15 -2.52 -1.91
N GLU A 319 -9.46 -2.08 -2.96
CA GLU A 319 -8.36 -1.12 -2.84
C GLU A 319 -8.82 0.25 -2.34
N ALA A 320 -9.98 0.72 -2.77
CA ALA A 320 -10.56 1.99 -2.31
C ALA A 320 -10.85 2.01 -0.81
N LEU A 321 -11.26 0.87 -0.25
CA LEU A 321 -11.62 0.74 1.17
C LEU A 321 -10.40 0.44 2.06
N VAL A 322 -9.53 -0.48 1.64
CA VAL A 322 -8.43 -0.99 2.48
C VAL A 322 -7.27 -0.02 2.56
N THR A 323 -6.80 0.50 1.42
CA THR A 323 -5.53 1.24 1.37
C THR A 323 -5.53 2.52 2.20
N PRO A 324 -6.52 3.43 2.08
CA PRO A 324 -6.57 4.63 2.90
C PRO A 324 -6.78 4.32 4.39
N SER A 325 -7.63 3.32 4.68
CA SER A 325 -7.93 2.92 6.07
C SER A 325 -6.71 2.34 6.78
N CYS A 326 -5.91 1.51 6.10
CA CYS A 326 -4.66 0.99 6.65
C CYS A 326 -3.61 2.08 6.84
N ALA A 327 -3.51 3.04 5.90
CA ALA A 327 -2.61 4.18 6.04
C ALA A 327 -2.98 5.04 7.27
N LEU A 328 -4.26 5.33 7.45
CA LEU A 328 -4.77 6.07 8.61
C LEU A 328 -4.44 5.35 9.93
N LEU A 329 -4.74 4.06 10.03
CA LEU A 329 -4.46 3.28 11.25
C LEU A 329 -2.95 3.21 11.52
N SER A 330 -2.15 2.99 10.48
CA SER A 330 -0.69 2.95 10.59
C SER A 330 -0.11 4.28 11.08
N PHE A 331 -0.68 5.41 10.65
CA PHE A 331 -0.21 6.73 11.05
C PHE A 331 -0.67 7.13 12.46
N ARG A 332 -1.91 6.77 12.86
CA ARG A 332 -2.53 7.28 14.09
C ARG A 332 -2.31 6.42 15.32
N LEU A 333 -2.20 5.11 15.17
CA LEU A 333 -2.06 4.18 16.32
C LEU A 333 -0.65 4.10 16.88
N VAL A 334 0.23 5.00 16.48
CA VAL A 334 1.61 5.08 16.97
C VAL A 334 1.95 6.49 17.43
N PRO A 335 2.88 6.64 18.37
CA PRO A 335 3.39 7.94 18.78
C PRO A 335 3.93 8.76 17.62
N GLU A 336 3.82 10.08 17.72
CA GLU A 336 4.23 11.06 16.71
C GLU A 336 5.63 10.79 16.13
N ARG A 337 6.58 10.45 17.00
CA ARG A 337 7.99 10.22 16.65
C ARG A 337 8.22 9.09 15.65
N ILE A 338 7.32 8.12 15.56
CA ILE A 338 7.47 6.91 14.73
C ILE A 338 6.38 6.74 13.68
N ARG A 339 5.52 7.74 13.44
CA ARG A 339 4.44 7.68 12.44
C ARG A 339 4.95 7.34 11.04
N GLY A 340 6.00 8.00 10.58
CA GLY A 340 6.62 7.70 9.29
C GLY A 340 7.21 6.28 9.24
N ILE A 341 7.83 5.82 10.33
CA ILE A 341 8.39 4.47 10.44
C ILE A 341 7.27 3.43 10.32
N SER A 342 6.12 3.65 10.96
CA SER A 342 4.97 2.76 10.85
C SER A 342 4.46 2.63 9.41
N MET A 343 4.40 3.73 8.67
CA MET A 343 4.02 3.71 7.26
C MET A 343 5.05 2.96 6.38
N HIS A 344 6.34 3.06 6.71
CA HIS A 344 7.37 2.27 6.03
C HIS A 344 7.23 0.77 6.32
N PHE A 345 6.86 0.39 7.56
CA PHE A 345 6.56 -1.01 7.87
C PHE A 345 5.31 -1.50 7.10
N LEU A 346 4.25 -0.70 7.01
CA LEU A 346 3.10 -1.03 6.17
C LEU A 346 3.52 -1.27 4.71
N ALA A 347 4.37 -0.40 4.15
CA ALA A 347 4.90 -0.58 2.80
C ALA A 347 5.75 -1.84 2.67
N LEU A 348 6.57 -2.18 3.68
CA LEU A 348 7.36 -3.40 3.72
C LEU A 348 6.48 -4.65 3.69
N PHE A 349 5.42 -4.69 4.50
CA PHE A 349 4.49 -5.82 4.52
C PHE A 349 3.67 -5.93 3.21
N ASN A 350 3.32 -4.80 2.60
CA ASN A 350 2.73 -4.80 1.24
C ASN A 350 3.71 -5.38 0.21
N GLY A 351 4.99 -5.04 0.28
CA GLY A 351 6.05 -5.66 -0.53
C GLY A 351 6.16 -7.16 -0.29
N ALA A 352 6.13 -7.59 0.98
CA ALA A 352 6.10 -9.02 1.32
C ALA A 352 4.89 -9.74 0.69
N GLY A 353 3.73 -9.08 0.59
CA GLY A 353 2.55 -9.61 -0.10
C GLY A 353 2.79 -9.82 -1.61
N CYS A 354 3.55 -8.92 -2.26
CA CYS A 354 3.93 -9.11 -3.66
C CYS A 354 4.84 -10.33 -3.85
N PHE A 355 5.83 -10.52 -2.97
CA PHE A 355 6.69 -11.71 -2.98
C PHE A 355 5.91 -12.98 -2.65
N MET A 356 4.96 -12.93 -1.72
CA MET A 356 4.07 -14.05 -1.40
C MET A 356 3.22 -14.45 -2.61
N GLY A 357 2.73 -13.48 -3.38
CA GLY A 357 2.02 -13.72 -4.64
C GLY A 357 2.88 -14.48 -5.64
N ALA A 358 4.12 -14.02 -5.86
CA ALA A 358 5.08 -14.71 -6.74
C ALA A 358 5.40 -16.12 -6.23
N PHE A 359 5.59 -16.28 -4.91
CA PHE A 359 5.83 -17.57 -4.28
C PHE A 359 4.67 -18.54 -4.48
N PHE A 360 3.42 -18.10 -4.32
CA PHE A 360 2.25 -18.95 -4.56
C PHE A 360 2.12 -19.38 -6.01
N VAL A 361 2.36 -18.47 -6.96
CA VAL A 361 2.38 -18.80 -8.40
C VAL A 361 3.45 -19.85 -8.69
N GLN A 362 4.68 -19.62 -8.21
CA GLN A 362 5.80 -20.54 -8.43
C GLN A 362 5.55 -21.91 -7.78
N THR A 363 5.02 -21.93 -6.57
CA THR A 363 4.73 -23.17 -5.83
C THR A 363 3.58 -23.93 -6.49
N ALA A 364 2.52 -23.22 -6.94
CA ALA A 364 1.42 -23.82 -7.67
C ALA A 364 1.89 -24.44 -9.00
N HIS A 365 2.73 -23.71 -9.76
CA HIS A 365 3.31 -24.20 -11.00
C HIS A 365 4.18 -25.44 -10.75
N ALA A 366 5.13 -25.36 -9.82
CA ALA A 366 6.06 -26.45 -9.53
C ALA A 366 5.35 -27.69 -8.92
N GLY A 367 4.47 -27.47 -7.95
CA GLY A 367 3.78 -28.55 -7.23
C GLY A 367 2.73 -29.30 -8.05
N THR A 368 2.20 -28.66 -9.10
CA THR A 368 1.18 -29.26 -9.99
C THR A 368 1.69 -29.55 -11.40
N GLN A 369 3.02 -29.46 -11.61
CA GLN A 369 3.65 -29.63 -12.92
C GLN A 369 3.03 -28.71 -13.99
N GLY A 370 2.75 -27.46 -13.61
CA GLY A 370 2.16 -26.45 -14.48
C GLY A 370 0.62 -26.52 -14.61
N ASN A 371 -0.05 -27.49 -14.01
CA ASN A 371 -1.49 -27.67 -14.22
C ASN A 371 -2.34 -26.54 -13.60
N TRP A 372 -1.97 -25.98 -12.42
CA TRP A 372 -2.74 -24.92 -11.77
C TRP A 372 -2.37 -23.51 -12.28
N PHE A 373 -1.15 -23.35 -12.75
CA PHE A 373 -0.71 -22.09 -13.37
C PHE A 373 0.06 -22.41 -14.65
N PRO A 374 -0.63 -22.73 -15.75
CA PRO A 374 -0.02 -23.23 -16.97
C PRO A 374 0.61 -22.11 -17.82
N HIS A 375 1.55 -22.46 -18.67
CA HIS A 375 2.05 -21.57 -19.70
C HIS A 375 1.00 -21.36 -20.81
N LEU A 376 0.24 -22.42 -21.15
CA LEU A 376 -0.89 -22.38 -22.08
C LEU A 376 -2.18 -22.56 -21.29
N LEU A 377 -2.99 -21.50 -21.20
CA LEU A 377 -4.20 -21.47 -20.36
C LEU A 377 -5.28 -22.45 -20.76
N HIS A 378 -5.26 -22.94 -21.99
CA HIS A 378 -6.26 -23.87 -22.49
C HIS A 378 -6.18 -25.24 -21.80
N GLU A 379 -4.99 -25.74 -21.52
CA GLU A 379 -4.75 -27.07 -20.96
C GLU A 379 -4.76 -27.10 -19.41
N GLY A 380 -4.58 -25.97 -18.77
CA GLY A 380 -4.42 -25.89 -17.32
C GLY A 380 -5.73 -25.67 -16.54
N LYS A 381 -5.61 -25.68 -15.22
CA LYS A 381 -6.72 -25.51 -14.27
C LYS A 381 -6.49 -24.29 -13.37
N LEU A 382 -6.31 -23.12 -13.99
CA LEU A 382 -6.06 -21.85 -13.30
C LEU A 382 -7.20 -21.49 -12.31
N GLU A 383 -8.45 -21.94 -12.60
CA GLU A 383 -9.60 -21.79 -11.70
C GLU A 383 -9.33 -22.36 -10.31
N ARG A 384 -8.59 -23.45 -10.20
CA ARG A 384 -8.24 -24.06 -8.91
C ARG A 384 -7.32 -23.19 -8.08
N PHE A 385 -6.36 -22.54 -8.74
CA PHE A 385 -5.48 -21.58 -8.09
C PHE A 385 -6.28 -20.39 -7.52
N PHE A 386 -7.22 -19.86 -8.28
CA PHE A 386 -8.08 -18.77 -7.81
C PHE A 386 -8.98 -19.19 -6.66
N PHE A 387 -9.61 -20.36 -6.71
CA PHE A 387 -10.43 -20.84 -5.59
C PHE A 387 -9.61 -21.12 -4.33
N PHE A 388 -8.39 -21.63 -4.47
CA PHE A 388 -7.46 -21.77 -3.36
C PHE A 388 -7.13 -20.41 -2.73
N LEU A 389 -6.78 -19.42 -3.54
CA LEU A 389 -6.45 -18.07 -3.05
C LEU A 389 -7.67 -17.38 -2.42
N ALA A 390 -8.86 -17.54 -3.00
CA ALA A 390 -10.12 -17.02 -2.44
C ALA A 390 -10.41 -17.63 -1.07
N SER A 391 -10.27 -18.95 -0.92
CA SER A 391 -10.46 -19.65 0.35
C SER A 391 -9.48 -19.14 1.42
N LEU A 392 -8.22 -18.97 1.05
CA LEU A 392 -7.19 -18.44 1.93
C LEU A 392 -7.50 -17.00 2.36
N MET A 393 -7.99 -16.15 1.43
CA MET A 393 -8.39 -14.79 1.73
C MET A 393 -9.63 -14.72 2.61
N MET A 394 -10.59 -15.65 2.48
CA MET A 394 -11.74 -15.76 3.40
C MET A 394 -11.28 -16.07 4.82
N VAL A 395 -10.36 -17.04 5.00
CA VAL A 395 -9.77 -17.35 6.31
C VAL A 395 -9.05 -16.14 6.89
N ASN A 396 -8.27 -15.43 6.06
CA ASN A 396 -7.60 -14.18 6.45
C ASN A 396 -8.60 -13.12 6.93
N THR A 397 -9.71 -12.95 6.24
CA THR A 397 -10.76 -11.99 6.59
C THR A 397 -11.43 -12.33 7.92
N LEU A 398 -11.75 -13.62 8.14
CA LEU A 398 -12.29 -14.10 9.40
C LEU A 398 -11.29 -13.89 10.56
N GLY A 399 -10.02 -14.20 10.33
CA GLY A 399 -8.96 -13.94 11.29
C GLY A 399 -8.83 -12.45 11.64
N PHE A 400 -8.86 -11.58 10.64
CA PHE A 400 -8.84 -10.13 10.87
C PHE A 400 -10.09 -9.65 11.62
N TRP A 401 -11.29 -10.16 11.25
CA TRP A 401 -12.54 -9.82 11.94
C TRP A 401 -12.46 -10.09 13.44
N THR A 402 -11.92 -11.26 13.84
CA THR A 402 -11.80 -11.63 15.25
C THR A 402 -10.94 -10.68 16.06
N ILE A 403 -9.94 -10.05 15.44
CA ILE A 403 -9.07 -9.07 16.10
C ILE A 403 -9.46 -7.62 15.82
N ALA A 404 -10.39 -7.36 14.92
CA ALA A 404 -10.85 -6.01 14.54
C ALA A 404 -11.35 -5.22 15.75
N HIS A 405 -12.06 -5.89 16.66
CA HIS A 405 -12.53 -5.31 17.89
C HIS A 405 -11.39 -4.76 18.76
N ARG A 406 -10.24 -5.43 18.76
CA ARG A 406 -9.04 -4.96 19.48
C ARG A 406 -8.49 -3.66 18.87
N TYR A 407 -8.52 -3.51 17.56
CA TYR A 407 -8.07 -2.27 16.90
C TYR A 407 -9.03 -1.12 17.15
N ASN A 408 -10.34 -1.36 17.18
CA ASN A 408 -11.32 -0.35 17.53
C ASN A 408 -11.10 0.17 18.96
N LYS A 409 -10.89 -0.74 19.91
CA LYS A 409 -10.58 -0.37 21.30
C LYS A 409 -9.28 0.43 21.41
N LEU A 410 -8.22 0.00 20.71
CA LEU A 410 -6.96 0.76 20.66
C LEU A 410 -7.17 2.17 20.09
N HIS A 411 -8.00 2.31 19.07
CA HIS A 411 -8.33 3.60 18.48
C HIS A 411 -9.09 4.49 19.47
N GLU A 412 -10.04 3.95 20.21
CA GLU A 412 -10.80 4.66 21.25
C GLU A 412 -9.87 5.09 22.40
N ASP A 413 -8.98 4.22 22.86
CA ASP A 413 -8.00 4.51 23.91
C ASP A 413 -7.08 5.68 23.51
N TYR A 414 -6.53 5.66 22.28
CA TYR A 414 -5.68 6.75 21.77
C TYR A 414 -6.45 8.07 21.62
N THR A 415 -7.69 8.03 21.18
CA THR A 415 -8.51 9.23 21.04
C THR A 415 -8.90 9.81 22.39
N SER A 416 -9.16 8.97 23.39
CA SER A 416 -9.47 9.39 24.76
C SER A 416 -8.24 9.96 25.47
N GLU A 417 -7.07 9.34 25.32
CA GLU A 417 -5.80 9.81 25.87
C GLU A 417 -5.39 11.15 25.28
N PHE A 418 -5.56 11.33 23.97
CA PHE A 418 -5.31 12.61 23.30
C PHE A 418 -6.27 13.71 23.76
N ARG A 419 -7.57 13.40 23.94
CA ARG A 419 -8.54 14.33 24.54
C ARG A 419 -8.18 14.68 25.98
N GLY A 420 -7.78 13.69 26.77
CA GLY A 420 -7.36 13.87 28.16
C GLY A 420 -6.11 14.76 28.28
N SER A 421 -5.12 14.54 27.41
CA SER A 421 -3.90 15.33 27.34
C SER A 421 -4.18 16.79 26.95
N LEU A 422 -4.99 17.03 25.91
CA LEU A 422 -5.41 18.39 25.51
C LEU A 422 -6.21 19.10 26.58
N SER A 423 -7.09 18.39 27.29
CA SER A 423 -7.86 18.94 28.40
C SER A 423 -6.96 19.24 29.59
N GLY A 424 -6.01 18.36 29.89
CA GLY A 424 -5.00 18.57 30.95
C GLY A 424 -4.07 19.74 30.66
N GLU A 425 -3.62 19.89 29.42
CA GLU A 425 -2.77 21.01 29.00
C GLU A 425 -3.51 22.34 29.01
N LYS A 426 -4.79 22.36 28.58
CA LYS A 426 -5.65 23.56 28.73
C LYS A 426 -5.89 23.93 30.16
N LEU A 427 -6.17 22.97 31.07
CA LEU A 427 -6.30 23.18 32.49
C LEU A 427 -5.02 23.68 33.15
N LEU A 428 -3.87 23.14 32.72
CA LEU A 428 -2.55 23.56 33.21
C LEU A 428 -2.21 24.99 32.77
N LYS A 429 -2.51 25.34 31.51
CA LYS A 429 -2.35 26.72 30.99
C LYS A 429 -3.30 27.69 31.68
N HIS A 430 -4.54 27.27 31.93
CA HIS A 430 -5.51 28.10 32.66
C HIS A 430 -5.09 28.30 34.13
N GLY A 431 -4.64 27.23 34.80
CA GLY A 431 -4.13 27.31 36.17
C GLY A 431 -2.85 28.16 36.31
N LYS A 432 -1.95 28.10 35.32
CA LYS A 432 -0.78 29.00 35.27
C LYS A 432 -1.15 30.44 35.00
N ALA A 433 -2.13 30.70 34.11
CA ALA A 433 -2.65 32.04 33.86
C ALA A 433 -3.32 32.64 35.10
N VAL A 434 -4.15 31.86 35.80
CA VAL A 434 -4.81 32.31 37.06
C VAL A 434 -3.75 32.62 38.13
N LYS A 435 -2.75 31.75 38.36
CA LYS A 435 -1.66 32.02 39.30
C LYS A 435 -0.83 33.24 38.90
N HIS A 436 -0.64 33.51 37.62
CA HIS A 436 0.04 34.71 37.16
C HIS A 436 -0.80 35.96 37.40
N TYR A 437 -2.12 35.91 37.19
CA TYR A 437 -3.04 37.01 37.53
C TYR A 437 -3.07 37.28 39.03
N ASP A 438 -3.12 36.26 39.88
CA ASP A 438 -3.09 36.41 41.34
C ASP A 438 -1.77 37.03 41.79
N SER A 439 -0.61 36.61 41.25
CA SER A 439 0.69 37.21 41.60
C SER A 439 0.86 38.64 41.10
N VAL A 440 0.20 39.02 39.99
CA VAL A 440 0.20 40.41 39.49
C VAL A 440 -0.72 41.29 40.33
N LEU A 441 -1.84 40.75 40.79
CA LEU A 441 -2.75 41.46 41.74
C LEU A 441 -2.11 41.69 43.12
N GLU A 442 -1.37 40.71 43.66
CA GLU A 442 -0.61 40.86 44.90
C GLU A 442 0.56 41.86 44.79
N SER A 443 1.14 42.02 43.59
CA SER A 443 2.26 42.95 43.35
C SER A 443 1.85 44.36 42.92
N SER A 444 0.54 44.63 42.72
CA SER A 444 0.08 45.95 42.32
C SER A 444 -0.11 46.88 43.56
N PRO A 445 0.48 48.08 43.57
CA PRO A 445 0.49 49.00 44.75
C PRO A 445 -0.86 49.63 45.03
N ILE A 446 -1.97 49.20 44.41
CA ILE A 446 -3.30 49.83 44.52
C ILE A 446 -4.11 49.26 45.67
N PHE A 447 -3.72 48.14 46.32
CA PHE A 447 -4.39 47.56 47.49
C PHE A 447 -3.49 47.51 48.72
N SER A 448 -3.01 48.69 49.15
CA SER A 448 -2.49 48.87 50.50
C SER A 448 -3.62 49.38 51.39
N PRO A 449 -4.05 48.68 52.46
CA PRO A 449 -5.03 49.19 53.34
C PRO A 449 -4.44 50.41 54.08
N MET A 450 -5.04 51.57 53.89
CA MET A 450 -4.80 52.74 54.81
C MET A 450 -5.04 52.35 56.26
N LYS A 451 -4.01 52.47 57.07
CA LYS A 451 -4.12 52.58 58.51
C LYS A 451 -4.54 53.97 58.90
#